data_daead549fb8c12a3c8e48fdb1bfd77a5
#
_entry.id   daead549fb8c12a3c8e48fdb1bfd77a5
#
_cell.length_a   1.000
_cell.length_b   1.000
_cell.length_c   1.000
_cell.angle_alpha   90.00
_cell.angle_beta   90.00
_cell.angle_gamma   90.00
#
_symmetry.space_group_name_H-M   'P 1'
#
loop_
_entity.id
_entity.type
_entity.pdbx_description
1 polymer ?
#
loop_
_entity_poly.entity_id
_entity_poly.type
_entity_poly.pdbx_seq_one_letter_code
_entity_poly.pdbx_strand_id
1 'polypeptide(L)'
;MYYQRPRFGFGLPLTPAVKNILFANGIVFLMQWLNPGINSFLSYNFGLQGYDVIHNFKIWQLVTYMFLHGGFWHIFMNMFIFWMFGTELEMEWGSREFVKFYFICGIGGGLLNILLTPTVPNYPPTVGASGAIYGILLAYALNWPNREVIIFPFPIPIKVKYLVGFMVMIQFFATWNPSGDGIAHAAHLGGVAAGFIYLKYWNKFDLHRLKDLFESKGPHKKNFSSGSTYDQEKVEFYRHKIDELLDKINRVGYLKLTDEEKELLEEGSKYLREHDKADYN
;
A
#
# COMPACT_ATOMS: atom_id res chain seq x y z
N MET A 1 6.57 10.70 21.50
CA MET A 1 6.85 9.55 20.62
C MET A 1 5.60 8.67 20.57
N TYR A 2 4.71 8.91 19.61
CA TYR A 2 3.61 7.98 19.40
C TYR A 2 4.22 6.68 18.90
N TYR A 3 4.30 5.70 19.76
CA TYR A 3 4.51 4.31 19.39
C TYR A 3 3.30 3.90 18.57
N GLN A 4 3.36 4.05 17.25
CA GLN A 4 2.44 3.34 16.38
C GLN A 4 2.74 1.86 16.59
N ARG A 5 1.94 1.23 17.44
CA ARG A 5 1.95 -0.24 17.56
C ARG A 5 1.82 -0.77 16.13
N PRO A 6 2.69 -1.69 15.71
CA PRO A 6 2.55 -2.32 14.41
C PRO A 6 1.17 -2.99 14.38
N ARG A 7 0.21 -2.39 13.69
CA ARG A 7 -1.08 -3.00 13.41
C ARG A 7 -0.93 -3.94 12.22
N PHE A 8 0.03 -4.83 12.29
CA PHE A 8 0.13 -5.96 11.39
C PHE A 8 -0.67 -7.11 12.01
N GLY A 9 -1.83 -7.45 11.46
CA GLY A 9 -2.59 -8.57 11.95
C GLY A 9 -4.03 -8.60 11.44
N PHE A 10 -4.69 -9.69 11.66
CA PHE A 10 -6.08 -10.01 11.32
C PHE A 10 -7.16 -9.03 11.88
N GLY A 11 -6.79 -7.83 12.31
CA GLY A 11 -7.67 -6.79 12.82
C GLY A 11 -7.77 -5.53 11.96
N LEU A 12 -7.27 -5.55 10.71
CA LEU A 12 -7.46 -4.42 9.80
C LEU A 12 -8.93 -4.30 9.38
N PRO A 13 -9.54 -3.10 9.48
CA PRO A 13 -10.92 -2.91 9.05
C PRO A 13 -11.02 -3.09 7.53
N LEU A 14 -12.17 -3.55 7.04
CA LEU A 14 -12.47 -3.51 5.62
C LEU A 14 -12.90 -2.08 5.24
N THR A 15 -11.99 -1.35 4.62
CA THR A 15 -12.27 -0.01 4.09
C THR A 15 -13.19 -0.06 2.86
N PRO A 16 -13.95 1.01 2.55
CA PRO A 16 -15.02 0.95 1.55
C PRO A 16 -14.57 0.51 0.16
N ALA A 17 -13.47 1.04 -0.38
CA ALA A 17 -13.01 0.68 -1.72
C ALA A 17 -12.41 -0.74 -1.74
N VAL A 18 -11.58 -1.08 -0.76
CA VAL A 18 -11.04 -2.43 -0.61
C VAL A 18 -12.17 -3.44 -0.53
N LYS A 19 -13.17 -3.20 0.33
CA LYS A 19 -14.36 -4.06 0.44
C LYS A 19 -15.05 -4.26 -0.90
N ASN A 20 -15.34 -3.19 -1.62
CA ASN A 20 -16.08 -3.26 -2.88
C ASN A 20 -15.30 -4.02 -3.97
N ILE A 21 -13.98 -3.81 -4.06
CA ILE A 21 -13.12 -4.51 -5.02
C ILE A 21 -13.01 -5.99 -4.65
N LEU A 22 -12.86 -6.34 -3.37
CA LEU A 22 -12.88 -7.73 -2.89
C LEU A 22 -14.19 -8.43 -3.27
N PHE A 23 -15.34 -7.79 -3.01
CA PHE A 23 -16.65 -8.34 -3.36
C PHE A 23 -16.83 -8.53 -4.86
N ALA A 24 -16.43 -7.54 -5.67
CA ALA A 24 -16.51 -7.65 -7.13
C ALA A 24 -15.69 -8.83 -7.65
N ASN A 25 -14.45 -8.99 -7.17
CA ASN A 25 -13.60 -10.13 -7.53
C ASN A 25 -14.19 -11.46 -7.05
N GLY A 26 -14.72 -11.51 -5.83
CA GLY A 26 -15.36 -12.71 -5.30
C GLY A 26 -16.60 -13.14 -6.11
N ILE A 27 -17.43 -12.18 -6.51
CA ILE A 27 -18.62 -12.47 -7.35
C ILE A 27 -18.20 -13.01 -8.72
N VAL A 28 -17.25 -12.33 -9.39
CA VAL A 28 -16.77 -12.76 -10.73
C VAL A 28 -16.11 -14.13 -10.62
N PHE A 29 -15.30 -14.39 -9.62
CA PHE A 29 -14.67 -15.69 -9.42
C PHE A 29 -15.70 -16.78 -9.13
N LEU A 30 -16.73 -16.50 -8.34
CA LEU A 30 -17.81 -17.44 -8.10
C LEU A 30 -18.51 -17.82 -9.42
N MET A 31 -18.77 -16.86 -10.31
CA MET A 31 -19.32 -17.13 -11.65
C MET A 31 -18.38 -18.00 -12.49
N GLN A 32 -17.07 -17.74 -12.45
CA GLN A 32 -16.07 -18.57 -13.14
C GLN A 32 -16.04 -20.01 -12.60
N TRP A 33 -16.17 -20.15 -11.28
CA TRP A 33 -16.06 -21.46 -10.61
C TRP A 33 -17.30 -22.34 -10.75
N LEU A 34 -18.49 -21.73 -10.84
CA LEU A 34 -19.75 -22.47 -10.92
C LEU A 34 -19.93 -23.22 -12.23
N ASN A 35 -19.37 -22.73 -13.36
CA ASN A 35 -19.59 -23.34 -14.66
C ASN A 35 -18.39 -23.15 -15.60
N PRO A 36 -17.76 -24.21 -16.11
CA PRO A 36 -16.65 -24.12 -17.08
C PRO A 36 -16.98 -23.33 -18.36
N GLY A 37 -18.22 -23.40 -18.84
CA GLY A 37 -18.65 -22.63 -20.01
C GLY A 37 -18.68 -21.12 -19.72
N ILE A 38 -19.18 -20.73 -18.54
CA ILE A 38 -19.14 -19.35 -18.08
C ILE A 38 -17.69 -18.88 -17.91
N ASN A 39 -16.83 -19.71 -17.31
CA ASN A 39 -15.42 -19.39 -17.19
C ASN A 39 -14.75 -19.12 -18.54
N SER A 40 -14.96 -20.01 -19.50
CA SER A 40 -14.42 -19.85 -20.86
C SER A 40 -14.95 -18.59 -21.53
N PHE A 41 -16.25 -18.32 -21.43
CA PHE A 41 -16.88 -17.11 -21.98
C PHE A 41 -16.29 -15.84 -21.34
N LEU A 42 -16.19 -15.80 -20.01
CA LEU A 42 -15.63 -14.64 -19.29
C LEU A 42 -14.16 -14.43 -19.63
N SER A 43 -13.36 -15.48 -19.62
CA SER A 43 -11.93 -15.40 -19.91
C SER A 43 -11.66 -14.93 -21.34
N TYR A 44 -12.42 -15.39 -22.32
CA TYR A 44 -12.27 -15.00 -23.71
C TYR A 44 -12.73 -13.57 -24.01
N ASN A 45 -13.85 -13.13 -23.41
CA ASN A 45 -14.41 -11.81 -23.72
C ASN A 45 -13.89 -10.70 -22.81
N PHE A 46 -13.47 -10.99 -21.57
CA PHE A 46 -13.10 -10.03 -20.54
C PHE A 46 -11.66 -10.17 -20.04
N GLY A 47 -10.98 -11.31 -20.31
CA GLY A 47 -9.55 -11.47 -20.09
C GLY A 47 -8.75 -10.65 -21.10
N LEU A 48 -7.55 -10.23 -20.74
CA LEU A 48 -6.72 -9.36 -21.56
C LEU A 48 -6.01 -10.16 -22.67
N GLN A 49 -6.37 -9.89 -23.89
CA GLN A 49 -5.71 -10.43 -25.09
C GLN A 49 -5.23 -9.28 -25.96
N GLY A 50 -3.92 -9.16 -26.17
CA GLY A 50 -3.33 -8.07 -26.94
C GLY A 50 -3.89 -7.97 -28.35
N TYR A 51 -4.11 -9.11 -29.03
CA TYR A 51 -4.71 -9.15 -30.34
C TYR A 51 -6.13 -8.54 -30.36
N ASP A 52 -6.96 -8.93 -29.41
CA ASP A 52 -8.34 -8.44 -29.31
C ASP A 52 -8.43 -6.95 -29.02
N VAL A 53 -7.56 -6.46 -28.14
CA VAL A 53 -7.52 -5.02 -27.81
C VAL A 53 -7.12 -4.19 -29.03
N ILE A 54 -6.11 -4.63 -29.80
CA ILE A 54 -5.56 -3.86 -30.93
C ILE A 54 -6.43 -3.99 -32.18
N HIS A 55 -6.85 -5.20 -32.54
CA HIS A 55 -7.53 -5.47 -33.83
C HIS A 55 -9.05 -5.53 -33.73
N ASN A 56 -9.59 -5.95 -32.57
CA ASN A 56 -11.03 -6.06 -32.34
C ASN A 56 -11.58 -4.96 -31.43
N PHE A 57 -10.74 -3.99 -31.05
CA PHE A 57 -11.10 -2.84 -30.21
C PHE A 57 -11.77 -3.22 -28.88
N LYS A 58 -11.46 -4.39 -28.32
CA LYS A 58 -11.96 -4.82 -27.00
C LYS A 58 -11.23 -4.10 -25.85
N ILE A 59 -11.27 -2.75 -25.86
CA ILE A 59 -10.53 -1.90 -24.90
C ILE A 59 -10.96 -2.10 -23.46
N TRP A 60 -12.17 -2.60 -23.20
CA TRP A 60 -12.65 -2.92 -21.84
C TRP A 60 -11.78 -4.00 -21.18
N GLN A 61 -11.10 -4.85 -21.96
CA GLN A 61 -10.21 -5.88 -21.44
C GLN A 61 -9.05 -5.28 -20.60
N LEU A 62 -8.63 -4.02 -20.85
CA LEU A 62 -7.63 -3.32 -20.05
C LEU A 62 -8.06 -3.11 -18.58
N VAL A 63 -9.35 -3.23 -18.30
CA VAL A 63 -9.91 -3.10 -16.95
C VAL A 63 -10.49 -4.41 -16.44
N THR A 64 -11.26 -5.10 -17.28
CA THR A 64 -12.04 -6.27 -16.86
C THR A 64 -11.18 -7.47 -16.47
N TYR A 65 -10.00 -7.61 -17.08
CA TYR A 65 -9.07 -8.70 -16.77
C TYR A 65 -8.64 -8.72 -15.30
N MET A 66 -8.67 -7.56 -14.64
CA MET A 66 -8.30 -7.40 -13.23
C MET A 66 -9.26 -8.11 -12.27
N PHE A 67 -10.45 -8.47 -12.73
CA PHE A 67 -11.48 -9.14 -11.93
C PHE A 67 -11.58 -10.64 -12.19
N LEU A 68 -10.89 -11.16 -13.19
CA LEU A 68 -10.84 -12.57 -13.51
C LEU A 68 -9.65 -13.25 -12.83
N HIS A 69 -9.79 -14.53 -12.48
CA HIS A 69 -8.71 -15.25 -11.82
C HIS A 69 -8.60 -16.69 -12.36
N GLY A 70 -7.36 -17.17 -12.53
CA GLY A 70 -7.06 -18.48 -13.10
C GLY A 70 -7.26 -19.66 -12.14
N GLY A 71 -7.64 -19.43 -10.87
CA GLY A 71 -7.88 -20.48 -9.89
C GLY A 71 -7.94 -19.98 -8.46
N PHE A 72 -8.30 -20.88 -7.52
CA PHE A 72 -8.52 -20.52 -6.12
C PHE A 72 -7.31 -19.87 -5.46
N TRP A 73 -6.13 -20.47 -5.57
CA TRP A 73 -4.93 -19.87 -4.97
C TRP A 73 -4.55 -18.55 -5.59
N HIS A 74 -4.84 -18.35 -6.87
CA HIS A 74 -4.59 -17.09 -7.55
C HIS A 74 -5.46 -15.97 -6.98
N ILE A 75 -6.78 -16.16 -6.86
CA ILE A 75 -7.65 -15.15 -6.24
C ILE A 75 -7.35 -14.97 -4.75
N PHE A 76 -7.11 -16.06 -4.02
CA PHE A 76 -6.84 -16.00 -2.59
C PHE A 76 -5.62 -15.12 -2.29
N MET A 77 -4.49 -15.36 -2.97
CA MET A 77 -3.27 -14.56 -2.76
C MET A 77 -3.43 -13.12 -3.22
N ASN A 78 -4.10 -12.88 -4.35
CA ASN A 78 -4.39 -11.53 -4.80
C ASN A 78 -5.22 -10.76 -3.77
N MET A 79 -6.32 -11.32 -3.33
CA MET A 79 -7.24 -10.64 -2.41
C MET A 79 -6.65 -10.50 -1.01
N PHE A 80 -5.87 -11.45 -0.55
CA PHE A 80 -5.17 -11.37 0.73
C PHE A 80 -4.14 -10.24 0.75
N ILE A 81 -3.26 -10.17 -0.26
CA ILE A 81 -2.25 -9.11 -0.38
C ILE A 81 -2.94 -7.76 -0.60
N PHE A 82 -3.95 -7.71 -1.46
CA PHE A 82 -4.74 -6.51 -1.71
C PHE A 82 -5.38 -5.96 -0.44
N TRP A 83 -6.03 -6.81 0.36
CA TRP A 83 -6.62 -6.42 1.64
C TRP A 83 -5.57 -5.90 2.61
N MET A 84 -4.48 -6.64 2.78
CA MET A 84 -3.45 -6.34 3.78
C MET A 84 -2.76 -4.99 3.50
N PHE A 85 -2.34 -4.75 2.27
CA PHE A 85 -1.61 -3.53 1.90
C PHE A 85 -2.53 -2.40 1.41
N GLY A 86 -3.60 -2.76 0.73
CA GLY A 86 -4.55 -1.79 0.17
C GLY A 86 -5.34 -1.05 1.24
N THR A 87 -5.75 -1.72 2.32
CA THR A 87 -6.50 -1.11 3.41
C THR A 87 -5.74 0.07 4.04
N GLU A 88 -4.46 -0.10 4.31
CA GLU A 88 -3.66 0.96 4.92
C GLU A 88 -3.45 2.15 3.96
N LEU A 89 -3.24 1.88 2.67
CA LEU A 89 -3.14 2.94 1.67
C LEU A 89 -4.49 3.67 1.47
N GLU A 90 -5.62 2.95 1.50
CA GLU A 90 -6.94 3.58 1.42
C GLU A 90 -7.21 4.46 2.64
N MET A 91 -6.82 4.03 3.85
CA MET A 91 -6.94 4.86 5.07
C MET A 91 -6.08 6.13 4.98
N GLU A 92 -4.90 6.06 4.39
CA GLU A 92 -3.99 7.20 4.25
C GLU A 92 -4.43 8.19 3.15
N TRP A 93 -4.90 7.68 1.99
CA TRP A 93 -5.19 8.51 0.82
C TRP A 93 -6.66 8.84 0.62
N GLY A 94 -7.54 8.10 1.28
CA GLY A 94 -8.99 8.09 1.03
C GLY A 94 -9.37 7.23 -0.17
N SER A 95 -10.61 6.75 -0.16
CA SER A 95 -11.12 5.77 -1.14
C SER A 95 -11.04 6.24 -2.59
N ARG A 96 -11.32 7.55 -2.84
CA ARG A 96 -11.32 8.09 -4.22
C ARG A 96 -9.93 8.01 -4.87
N GLU A 97 -8.91 8.38 -4.14
CA GLU A 97 -7.55 8.40 -4.66
C GLU A 97 -6.98 6.99 -4.77
N PHE A 98 -7.26 6.14 -3.79
CA PHE A 98 -6.88 4.73 -3.80
C PHE A 98 -7.46 3.99 -5.01
N VAL A 99 -8.75 4.18 -5.32
CA VAL A 99 -9.42 3.56 -6.48
C VAL A 99 -8.79 4.03 -7.79
N LYS A 100 -8.52 5.33 -7.95
CA LYS A 100 -7.82 5.84 -9.14
C LYS A 100 -6.47 5.18 -9.31
N PHE A 101 -5.67 5.13 -8.23
CA PHE A 101 -4.36 4.51 -8.25
C PHE A 101 -4.42 3.04 -8.64
N TYR A 102 -5.35 2.28 -8.04
CA TYR A 102 -5.58 0.88 -8.35
C TYR A 102 -5.82 0.65 -9.85
N PHE A 103 -6.75 1.41 -10.46
CA PHE A 103 -7.06 1.25 -11.88
C PHE A 103 -5.93 1.74 -12.79
N ILE A 104 -5.24 2.81 -12.44
CA ILE A 104 -4.08 3.28 -13.20
C ILE A 104 -2.97 2.22 -13.23
N CYS A 105 -2.66 1.61 -12.09
CA CYS A 105 -1.69 0.52 -12.01
C CYS A 105 -2.14 -0.71 -12.80
N GLY A 106 -3.43 -1.08 -12.70
CA GLY A 106 -3.96 -2.20 -13.47
C GLY A 106 -3.93 -1.97 -14.98
N ILE A 107 -4.41 -0.80 -15.43
CA ILE A 107 -4.35 -0.43 -16.86
C ILE A 107 -2.91 -0.39 -17.36
N GLY A 108 -1.99 0.23 -16.61
CA GLY A 108 -0.56 0.26 -16.92
C GLY A 108 0.05 -1.14 -17.01
N GLY A 109 -0.38 -2.04 -16.10
CA GLY A 109 -0.04 -3.47 -16.16
C GLY A 109 -0.49 -4.10 -17.47
N GLY A 110 -1.76 -3.92 -17.83
CA GLY A 110 -2.32 -4.43 -19.07
C GLY A 110 -1.62 -3.90 -20.32
N LEU A 111 -1.32 -2.60 -20.36
CA LEU A 111 -0.63 -1.97 -21.50
C LEU A 111 0.79 -2.52 -21.68
N LEU A 112 1.58 -2.64 -20.60
CA LEU A 112 2.93 -3.20 -20.70
C LEU A 112 2.88 -4.69 -21.08
N ASN A 113 1.90 -5.43 -20.58
CA ASN A 113 1.70 -6.82 -20.97
C ASN A 113 1.44 -6.95 -22.47
N ILE A 114 0.54 -6.14 -23.06
CA ILE A 114 0.29 -6.13 -24.51
C ILE A 114 1.56 -5.81 -25.30
N LEU A 115 2.37 -4.87 -24.80
CA LEU A 115 3.59 -4.45 -25.48
C LEU A 115 4.67 -5.55 -25.51
N LEU A 116 4.76 -6.37 -24.46
CA LEU A 116 5.84 -7.34 -24.28
C LEU A 116 5.42 -8.79 -24.54
N THR A 117 4.14 -9.07 -24.77
CA THR A 117 3.66 -10.43 -25.08
C THR A 117 3.22 -10.55 -26.54
N PRO A 118 3.23 -11.77 -27.11
CA PRO A 118 2.77 -11.97 -28.49
C PRO A 118 1.33 -11.53 -28.69
N THR A 119 1.10 -10.68 -29.71
CA THR A 119 -0.22 -10.18 -30.10
C THR A 119 -0.75 -10.97 -31.29
N VAL A 120 -0.93 -12.28 -31.09
CA VAL A 120 -1.44 -13.23 -32.11
C VAL A 120 -2.84 -13.70 -31.72
N PRO A 121 -3.67 -14.12 -32.70
CA PRO A 121 -4.99 -14.70 -32.46
C PRO A 121 -4.87 -15.91 -31.49
N ASN A 122 -5.87 -16.05 -30.63
CA ASN A 122 -5.97 -17.17 -29.68
C ASN A 122 -4.80 -17.30 -28.69
N TYR A 123 -4.01 -16.24 -28.48
CA TYR A 123 -3.05 -16.22 -27.37
C TYR A 123 -3.82 -16.30 -26.03
N PRO A 124 -3.34 -17.08 -25.05
CA PRO A 124 -4.03 -17.21 -23.77
C PRO A 124 -4.29 -15.85 -23.11
N PRO A 125 -5.51 -15.60 -22.60
CA PRO A 125 -5.82 -14.33 -21.96
C PRO A 125 -5.08 -14.19 -20.63
N THR A 126 -4.54 -13.01 -20.40
CA THR A 126 -4.04 -12.62 -19.10
C THR A 126 -5.20 -12.25 -18.18
N VAL A 127 -5.18 -12.74 -16.94
CA VAL A 127 -6.20 -12.51 -15.92
C VAL A 127 -5.55 -12.24 -14.55
N GLY A 128 -6.18 -11.43 -13.72
CA GLY A 128 -5.78 -11.18 -12.34
C GLY A 128 -5.61 -9.71 -11.98
N ALA A 129 -5.85 -9.40 -10.70
CA ALA A 129 -5.65 -8.08 -10.10
C ALA A 129 -4.18 -7.76 -9.84
N SER A 130 -3.28 -8.71 -10.05
CA SER A 130 -1.89 -8.65 -9.57
C SER A 130 -1.08 -7.48 -10.13
N GLY A 131 -1.35 -7.04 -11.38
CA GLY A 131 -0.71 -5.83 -11.92
C GLY A 131 -0.98 -4.60 -11.04
N ALA A 132 -2.24 -4.36 -10.67
CA ALA A 132 -2.60 -3.29 -9.75
C ALA A 132 -2.01 -3.50 -8.34
N ILE A 133 -1.99 -4.74 -7.85
CA ILE A 133 -1.45 -5.09 -6.54
C ILE A 133 0.06 -4.82 -6.46
N TYR A 134 0.82 -5.08 -7.51
CA TYR A 134 2.24 -4.71 -7.56
C TYR A 134 2.46 -3.19 -7.48
N GLY A 135 1.57 -2.39 -8.10
CA GLY A 135 1.56 -0.95 -7.89
C GLY A 135 1.28 -0.54 -6.44
N ILE A 136 0.30 -1.20 -5.79
CA ILE A 136 -0.01 -1.00 -4.37
C ILE A 136 1.18 -1.36 -3.48
N LEU A 137 1.85 -2.50 -3.72
CA LEU A 137 3.05 -2.90 -2.99
C LEU A 137 4.17 -1.89 -3.12
N LEU A 138 4.39 -1.35 -4.33
CA LEU A 138 5.35 -0.27 -4.56
C LEU A 138 4.99 0.96 -3.72
N ALA A 139 3.74 1.43 -3.81
CA ALA A 139 3.28 2.60 -3.07
C ALA A 139 3.45 2.39 -1.56
N TYR A 140 3.12 1.22 -1.05
CA TYR A 140 3.29 0.87 0.35
C TYR A 140 4.77 0.90 0.77
N ALA A 141 5.65 0.32 -0.04
CA ALA A 141 7.10 0.32 0.23
C ALA A 141 7.70 1.72 0.20
N LEU A 142 7.18 2.62 -0.64
CA LEU A 142 7.63 4.01 -0.70
C LEU A 142 7.12 4.84 0.49
N ASN A 143 5.89 4.60 0.96
CA ASN A 143 5.33 5.32 2.11
C ASN A 143 5.93 4.83 3.46
N TRP A 144 6.15 3.52 3.61
CA TRP A 144 6.61 2.91 4.86
C TRP A 144 7.80 1.95 4.66
N PRO A 145 8.94 2.42 4.14
CA PRO A 145 10.05 1.57 3.67
C PRO A 145 10.68 0.70 4.74
N ASN A 146 10.69 1.18 5.97
CA ASN A 146 11.32 0.49 7.10
C ASN A 146 10.34 -0.31 7.96
N ARG A 147 9.05 -0.34 7.57
CA ARG A 147 8.08 -1.19 8.25
C ARG A 147 8.43 -2.66 8.01
N GLU A 148 8.30 -3.46 9.05
CA GLU A 148 8.59 -4.88 9.00
C GLU A 148 7.31 -5.68 8.76
N VAL A 149 7.40 -6.69 7.90
CA VAL A 149 6.36 -7.66 7.63
C VAL A 149 6.91 -9.06 7.90
N ILE A 150 6.05 -9.93 8.42
CA ILE A 150 6.37 -11.33 8.66
C ILE A 150 5.73 -12.16 7.56
N ILE A 151 6.53 -12.97 6.87
CA ILE A 151 6.05 -13.85 5.81
C ILE A 151 5.89 -15.25 6.38
N PHE A 152 4.63 -15.71 6.48
CA PHE A 152 4.38 -17.10 6.86
C PHE A 152 4.89 -18.07 5.75
N PRO A 153 5.53 -19.21 6.09
CA PRO A 153 5.71 -19.78 7.43
C PRO A 153 7.01 -19.35 8.15
N PHE A 154 7.77 -18.43 7.60
CA PHE A 154 9.05 -17.99 8.16
C PHE A 154 8.83 -16.75 9.03
N PRO A 155 8.88 -16.85 10.38
CA PRO A 155 8.60 -15.72 11.27
C PRO A 155 9.77 -14.74 11.37
N ILE A 156 10.40 -14.44 10.25
CA ILE A 156 11.51 -13.49 10.17
C ILE A 156 10.95 -12.15 9.70
N PRO A 157 11.10 -11.07 10.50
CA PRO A 157 10.67 -9.75 10.08
C PRO A 157 11.57 -9.23 8.95
N ILE A 158 10.96 -8.88 7.82
CA ILE A 158 11.64 -8.33 6.65
C ILE A 158 11.11 -6.91 6.41
N LYS A 159 12.00 -5.93 6.21
CA LYS A 159 11.59 -4.59 5.83
C LYS A 159 10.92 -4.58 4.46
N VAL A 160 9.76 -3.93 4.37
CA VAL A 160 8.92 -3.92 3.15
C VAL A 160 9.70 -3.50 1.91
N LYS A 161 10.60 -2.51 2.01
CA LYS A 161 11.42 -2.08 0.88
C LYS A 161 12.26 -3.20 0.26
N TYR A 162 12.81 -4.10 1.08
CA TYR A 162 13.60 -5.23 0.58
C TYR A 162 12.72 -6.32 0.00
N LEU A 163 11.58 -6.59 0.65
CA LEU A 163 10.61 -7.54 0.14
C LEU A 163 10.09 -7.13 -1.25
N VAL A 164 9.57 -5.91 -1.36
CA VAL A 164 8.99 -5.41 -2.62
C VAL A 164 10.07 -5.24 -3.69
N GLY A 165 11.26 -4.73 -3.34
CA GLY A 165 12.39 -4.65 -4.27
C GLY A 165 12.78 -6.00 -4.83
N PHE A 166 12.86 -7.04 -4.00
CA PHE A 166 13.12 -8.41 -4.42
C PHE A 166 12.01 -8.97 -5.32
N MET A 167 10.74 -8.75 -4.95
CA MET A 167 9.61 -9.17 -5.79
C MET A 167 9.65 -8.52 -7.18
N VAL A 168 9.90 -7.21 -7.25
CA VAL A 168 10.02 -6.48 -8.54
C VAL A 168 11.20 -6.99 -9.35
N MET A 169 12.34 -7.27 -8.73
CA MET A 169 13.51 -7.84 -9.38
C MET A 169 13.21 -9.22 -10.02
N ILE A 170 12.49 -10.08 -9.30
CA ILE A 170 12.03 -11.38 -9.84
C ILE A 170 11.17 -11.14 -11.09
N GLN A 171 10.18 -10.25 -11.03
CA GLN A 171 9.32 -9.97 -12.17
C GLN A 171 10.11 -9.46 -13.38
N PHE A 172 11.12 -8.61 -13.14
CA PHE A 172 11.99 -8.11 -14.19
C PHE A 172 12.71 -9.24 -14.91
N PHE A 173 13.41 -10.12 -14.18
CA PHE A 173 14.14 -11.22 -14.80
C PHE A 173 13.21 -12.25 -15.45
N ALA A 174 12.07 -12.56 -14.83
CA ALA A 174 11.11 -13.51 -15.36
C ALA A 174 10.41 -12.98 -16.64
N THR A 175 10.24 -11.68 -16.80
CA THR A 175 9.70 -11.10 -18.04
C THR A 175 10.60 -11.39 -19.23
N TRP A 176 11.93 -11.35 -19.05
CA TRP A 176 12.91 -11.59 -20.13
C TRP A 176 13.30 -13.06 -20.28
N ASN A 177 12.95 -13.89 -19.31
CA ASN A 177 13.21 -15.34 -19.35
C ASN A 177 11.94 -16.10 -18.97
N PRO A 178 10.93 -16.16 -19.89
CA PRO A 178 9.64 -16.75 -19.58
C PRO A 178 9.77 -18.23 -19.18
N SER A 179 9.36 -18.54 -17.96
CA SER A 179 9.41 -19.91 -17.42
C SER A 179 8.26 -20.81 -17.87
N GLY A 180 7.26 -20.24 -18.57
CA GLY A 180 6.03 -20.97 -18.95
C GLY A 180 5.12 -21.27 -17.78
N ASP A 181 5.31 -20.59 -16.64
CA ASP A 181 4.54 -20.76 -15.41
C ASP A 181 3.11 -20.16 -15.46
N GLY A 182 2.76 -19.53 -16.58
CA GLY A 182 1.46 -18.86 -16.78
C GLY A 182 1.32 -17.52 -16.03
N ILE A 183 2.40 -16.99 -15.46
CA ILE A 183 2.39 -15.72 -14.75
C ILE A 183 2.66 -14.57 -15.72
N ALA A 184 1.82 -13.54 -15.69
CA ALA A 184 1.98 -12.35 -16.51
C ALA A 184 2.97 -11.35 -15.89
N HIS A 185 4.26 -11.70 -15.90
CA HIS A 185 5.34 -10.90 -15.28
C HIS A 185 5.39 -9.47 -15.84
N ALA A 186 5.16 -9.30 -17.15
CA ALA A 186 5.09 -7.99 -17.78
C ALA A 186 3.95 -7.12 -17.21
N ALA A 187 2.79 -7.72 -16.90
CA ALA A 187 1.69 -6.99 -16.25
C ALA A 187 2.07 -6.49 -14.85
N HIS A 188 2.82 -7.29 -14.09
CA HIS A 188 3.31 -6.88 -12.77
C HIS A 188 4.26 -5.68 -12.87
N LEU A 189 5.25 -5.73 -13.78
CA LEU A 189 6.16 -4.61 -14.03
C LEU A 189 5.43 -3.37 -14.52
N GLY A 190 4.44 -3.53 -15.39
CA GLY A 190 3.62 -2.43 -15.88
C GLY A 190 2.86 -1.72 -14.75
N GLY A 191 2.31 -2.49 -13.81
CA GLY A 191 1.67 -1.95 -12.63
C GLY A 191 2.63 -1.16 -11.73
N VAL A 192 3.85 -1.69 -11.51
CA VAL A 192 4.92 -0.99 -10.78
C VAL A 192 5.29 0.31 -11.48
N ALA A 193 5.54 0.28 -12.80
CA ALA A 193 5.95 1.44 -13.58
C ALA A 193 4.87 2.53 -13.59
N ALA A 194 3.61 2.16 -13.86
CA ALA A 194 2.49 3.09 -13.84
C ALA A 194 2.27 3.69 -12.45
N GLY A 195 2.37 2.88 -11.39
CA GLY A 195 2.29 3.32 -10.02
C GLY A 195 3.40 4.33 -9.67
N PHE A 196 4.64 4.04 -10.06
CA PHE A 196 5.76 4.96 -9.83
C PHE A 196 5.58 6.29 -10.56
N ILE A 197 5.19 6.26 -11.84
CA ILE A 197 4.91 7.45 -12.64
C ILE A 197 3.80 8.27 -12.00
N TYR A 198 2.70 7.62 -11.59
CA TYR A 198 1.59 8.31 -10.93
C TYR A 198 2.04 9.02 -9.66
N LEU A 199 2.74 8.32 -8.78
CA LEU A 199 3.21 8.88 -7.50
C LEU A 199 4.17 10.07 -7.73
N LYS A 200 5.04 9.97 -8.72
CA LYS A 200 6.02 11.02 -9.06
C LYS A 200 5.35 12.30 -9.56
N TYR A 201 4.39 12.17 -10.49
CA TYR A 201 3.80 13.34 -11.17
C TYR A 201 2.58 13.93 -10.45
N TRP A 202 1.90 13.15 -9.57
CA TRP A 202 0.73 13.63 -8.83
C TRP A 202 1.04 14.17 -7.43
N ASN A 203 2.29 14.55 -7.16
CA ASN A 203 2.74 15.13 -5.87
C ASN A 203 2.37 14.30 -4.61
N LYS A 204 2.09 13.02 -4.78
CA LYS A 204 1.84 12.11 -3.65
C LYS A 204 3.14 11.60 -3.04
N PHE A 205 4.26 11.88 -3.69
CA PHE A 205 5.56 11.36 -3.27
C PHE A 205 6.66 12.42 -3.39
N ASP A 206 7.24 12.78 -2.26
CA ASP A 206 8.45 13.58 -2.23
C ASP A 206 9.64 12.70 -2.63
N LEU A 207 10.28 13.05 -3.76
CA LEU A 207 11.47 12.34 -4.26
C LEU A 207 12.64 12.33 -3.26
N HIS A 208 12.68 13.26 -2.28
CA HIS A 208 13.66 13.22 -1.20
C HIS A 208 13.52 11.96 -0.35
N ARG A 209 12.33 11.38 -0.22
CA ARG A 209 12.13 10.08 0.46
C ARG A 209 12.83 8.92 -0.25
N LEU A 210 13.10 9.00 -1.56
CA LEU A 210 13.90 7.98 -2.25
C LEU A 210 15.33 7.90 -1.73
N LYS A 211 15.93 9.03 -1.33
CA LYS A 211 17.25 9.02 -0.70
C LYS A 211 17.25 8.27 0.62
N ASP A 212 16.18 8.39 1.40
CA ASP A 212 16.03 7.69 2.67
C ASP A 212 15.93 6.16 2.51
N LEU A 213 15.55 5.66 1.32
CA LEU A 213 15.55 4.22 1.00
C LEU A 213 16.97 3.64 0.94
N PHE A 214 17.92 4.41 0.43
CA PHE A 214 19.31 3.98 0.19
C PHE A 214 20.28 4.44 1.28
N GLU A 215 19.97 5.55 1.97
CA GLU A 215 20.73 5.99 3.11
C GLU A 215 20.27 5.21 4.36
N SER A 216 21.07 4.25 4.83
CA SER A 216 20.90 3.67 6.16
C SER A 216 21.32 4.72 7.19
N LYS A 217 20.48 5.71 7.43
CA LYS A 217 20.72 6.61 8.55
C LYS A 217 20.55 5.80 9.83
N GLY A 218 21.67 5.62 10.53
CA GLY A 218 21.66 5.32 11.95
C GLY A 218 20.69 6.26 12.68
N PRO A 219 20.38 6.06 13.96
CA PRO A 219 19.35 6.81 14.65
C PRO A 219 19.49 8.30 14.34
N HIS A 220 18.45 8.87 13.72
CA HIS A 220 18.42 10.26 13.30
C HIS A 220 18.78 11.15 14.48
N LYS A 221 19.97 11.73 14.47
CA LYS A 221 20.17 13.03 15.12
C LYS A 221 19.37 14.01 14.28
N LYS A 222 18.20 14.38 14.75
CA LYS A 222 17.44 15.50 14.21
C LYS A 222 18.34 16.72 14.23
N ASN A 223 18.78 17.19 13.06
CA ASN A 223 19.31 18.53 12.94
C ASN A 223 18.12 19.49 13.07
N PHE A 224 17.89 19.92 14.29
CA PHE A 224 17.00 21.02 14.59
C PHE A 224 17.63 22.30 14.05
N SER A 225 16.96 22.95 13.09
CA SER A 225 17.24 24.35 12.79
C SER A 225 16.92 25.18 14.03
N SER A 226 17.80 26.10 14.36
CA SER A 226 17.89 26.93 15.53
C SER A 226 16.62 27.70 15.95
N GLY A 227 15.70 27.04 16.64
CA GLY A 227 14.91 27.67 17.69
C GLY A 227 15.72 27.61 18.97
N SER A 228 15.66 28.61 19.83
CA SER A 228 16.55 28.73 20.97
C SER A 228 16.53 27.44 21.82
N THR A 229 17.68 26.96 22.23
CA THR A 229 17.90 25.77 23.10
C THR A 229 16.99 25.78 24.34
N TYR A 230 16.59 26.95 24.77
CA TYR A 230 15.73 27.19 25.92
C TYR A 230 14.26 26.77 25.70
N ASP A 231 13.71 27.01 24.48
CA ASP A 231 12.32 26.62 24.17
C ASP A 231 12.17 25.12 24.01
N GLN A 232 13.22 24.44 23.54
CA GLN A 232 13.22 22.98 23.37
C GLN A 232 13.29 22.23 24.70
N GLU A 233 14.11 22.68 25.62
CA GLU A 233 14.19 22.12 26.97
C GLU A 233 12.86 22.29 27.74
N LYS A 234 12.17 23.42 27.52
CA LYS A 234 10.87 23.69 28.14
C LYS A 234 9.74 22.84 27.53
N VAL A 235 9.73 22.62 26.24
CA VAL A 235 8.80 21.71 25.55
C VAL A 235 8.99 20.27 26.05
N GLU A 236 10.23 19.81 26.17
CA GLU A 236 10.54 18.45 26.64
C GLU A 236 10.20 18.25 28.10
N PHE A 237 10.43 19.28 28.93
CA PHE A 237 10.03 19.30 30.32
C PHE A 237 8.52 19.17 30.51
N TYR A 238 7.71 19.99 29.82
CA TYR A 238 6.26 19.91 29.93
C TYR A 238 5.70 18.61 29.36
N ARG A 239 6.27 18.09 28.28
CA ARG A 239 5.86 16.80 27.71
C ARG A 239 6.05 15.66 28.72
N HIS A 240 7.22 15.60 29.36
CA HIS A 240 7.51 14.59 30.38
C HIS A 240 6.58 14.72 31.59
N LYS A 241 6.34 15.94 32.06
CA LYS A 241 5.48 16.19 33.24
C LYS A 241 4.02 15.87 32.98
N ILE A 242 3.50 16.16 31.78
CA ILE A 242 2.15 15.79 31.37
C ILE A 242 2.01 14.28 31.30
N ASP A 243 2.97 13.55 30.75
CA ASP A 243 2.94 12.09 30.68
C ASP A 243 2.91 11.46 32.09
N GLU A 244 3.71 11.97 33.03
CA GLU A 244 3.67 11.53 34.44
C GLU A 244 2.30 11.77 35.10
N LEU A 245 1.68 12.95 34.85
CA LEU A 245 0.38 13.30 35.41
C LEU A 245 -0.76 12.48 34.76
N LEU A 246 -0.70 12.19 33.46
CA LEU A 246 -1.66 11.32 32.78
C LEU A 246 -1.58 9.89 33.29
N ASP A 247 -0.37 9.39 33.56
CA ASP A 247 -0.19 8.07 34.18
C ASP A 247 -0.75 8.04 35.63
N LYS A 248 -0.59 9.13 36.39
CA LYS A 248 -1.19 9.24 37.69
C LYS A 248 -2.72 9.30 37.63
N ILE A 249 -3.28 10.06 36.68
CA ILE A 249 -4.73 10.11 36.43
C ILE A 249 -5.28 8.72 36.12
N ASN A 250 -4.58 7.95 35.28
CA ASN A 250 -4.98 6.59 34.91
C ASN A 250 -4.98 5.63 36.10
N ARG A 251 -4.11 5.85 37.11
CA ARG A 251 -4.02 4.99 38.30
C ARG A 251 -4.99 5.38 39.41
N VAL A 252 -5.16 6.67 39.69
CA VAL A 252 -5.88 7.13 40.87
C VAL A 252 -7.06 8.06 40.59
N GLY A 253 -7.24 8.47 39.33
CA GLY A 253 -8.29 9.38 38.87
C GLY A 253 -7.93 10.86 38.99
N TYR A 254 -8.51 11.69 38.11
CA TYR A 254 -8.25 13.15 38.04
C TYR A 254 -8.55 13.90 39.35
N LEU A 255 -9.59 13.49 40.07
CA LEU A 255 -10.00 14.14 41.34
C LEU A 255 -8.99 14.00 42.47
N LYS A 256 -8.01 13.10 42.36
CA LYS A 256 -6.94 12.88 43.33
C LYS A 256 -5.63 13.61 43.01
N LEU A 257 -5.62 14.40 41.95
CA LEU A 257 -4.54 15.33 41.68
C LEU A 257 -4.58 16.48 42.68
N THR A 258 -3.41 16.92 43.12
CA THR A 258 -3.26 18.17 43.91
C THR A 258 -3.61 19.37 43.04
N ASP A 259 -3.91 20.51 43.62
CA ASP A 259 -4.24 21.71 42.84
C ASP A 259 -3.00 22.21 42.05
N GLU A 260 -1.80 22.04 42.55
CA GLU A 260 -0.54 22.30 41.83
C GLU A 260 -0.37 21.38 40.60
N GLU A 261 -0.74 20.10 40.74
CA GLU A 261 -0.66 19.14 39.64
C GLU A 261 -1.71 19.44 38.53
N LYS A 262 -2.87 19.93 38.89
CA LYS A 262 -3.89 20.36 37.94
C LYS A 262 -3.46 21.63 37.20
N GLU A 263 -2.87 22.60 37.92
CA GLU A 263 -2.34 23.82 37.32
C GLU A 263 -1.19 23.51 36.36
N LEU A 264 -0.26 22.63 36.75
CA LEU A 264 0.84 22.18 35.88
C LEU A 264 0.33 21.44 34.62
N LEU A 265 -0.72 20.63 34.73
CA LEU A 265 -1.33 19.95 33.60
C LEU A 265 -1.98 20.94 32.63
N GLU A 266 -2.65 21.98 33.13
CA GLU A 266 -3.28 23.02 32.34
C GLU A 266 -2.24 23.91 31.65
N GLU A 267 -1.26 24.40 32.39
CA GLU A 267 -0.16 25.23 31.87
C GLU A 267 0.65 24.48 30.79
N GLY A 268 1.08 23.27 31.11
CA GLY A 268 1.86 22.45 30.19
C GLY A 268 1.09 22.09 28.93
N SER A 269 -0.20 21.77 29.04
CA SER A 269 -1.07 21.48 27.88
C SER A 269 -1.28 22.70 26.99
N LYS A 270 -1.37 23.89 27.58
CA LYS A 270 -1.47 25.16 26.85
C LYS A 270 -0.16 25.47 26.14
N TYR A 271 0.97 25.35 26.85
CA TYR A 271 2.29 25.60 26.29
C TYR A 271 2.62 24.70 25.13
N LEU A 272 2.36 23.39 25.24
CA LEU A 272 2.59 22.45 24.14
C LEU A 272 1.68 22.73 22.93
N ARG A 273 0.43 23.13 23.13
CA ARG A 273 -0.51 23.49 22.05
C ARG A 273 -0.08 24.73 21.26
N GLU A 274 0.56 25.69 21.93
CA GLU A 274 1.07 26.90 21.29
C GLU A 274 2.35 26.65 20.49
N HIS A 275 3.20 25.71 20.94
CA HIS A 275 4.49 25.40 20.30
C HIS A 275 4.45 24.21 19.33
N ASP A 276 3.48 23.30 19.44
CA ASP A 276 3.25 22.23 18.44
C ASP A 276 2.66 22.76 17.11
N LYS A 277 2.06 23.96 17.11
CA LYS A 277 1.56 24.60 15.87
C LYS A 277 2.66 25.17 14.97
N ALA A 278 3.88 25.29 15.47
CA ALA A 278 5.01 25.77 14.67
C ALA A 278 5.59 24.73 13.71
N ASP A 279 5.25 23.46 13.87
CA ASP A 279 5.76 22.35 13.04
C ASP A 279 4.84 21.99 11.84
N TYR A 280 3.74 22.72 11.61
CA TYR A 280 2.75 22.45 10.54
C TYR A 280 2.61 23.57 9.48
N ASN A 281 3.57 24.49 9.39
CA ASN A 281 3.63 25.48 8.27
C ASN A 281 4.86 25.29 7.41
#